data_e78c1c1d82bb12ade5aa99a22ae37ca2
#
_entry.id   e78c1c1d82bb12ade5aa99a22ae37ca2
#
_cell.length_a   1.000
_cell.length_b   1.000
_cell.length_c   1.000
_cell.angle_alpha   90.00
_cell.angle_beta   90.00
_cell.angle_gamma   90.00
#
_symmetry.space_group_name_H-M   'P 1'
#
loop_
_entity.id
_entity.type
_entity.pdbx_description
1 polymer ?
#
loop_
_entity_poly.entity_id
_entity_poly.type
_entity_poly.pdbx_seq_one_letter_code
_entity_poly.pdbx_strand_id
1 'polypeptide(L)'
;MEPPSHNANRVPIGRHYAGTLELDLDRLLAGRLLIQGTSGAGKSATLRRIIEEAFEFMTTVIVDPEAEFGNLAAHIGATTIKGTEITAEGLGAAALRAREHRIPLHIDLSDLDPEQRIIKAAAFFAGLMSTPNDLWSNTMLVCIDEGHLLAPHLAGRAQDAETRRLGVATLTDLCSRGRKRGLATIVATQRLAQL
;
A
#
# COMPACT_ATOMS: atom_id res chain seq x y z
N MET A 1 15.55 9.19 36.80
CA MET A 1 15.39 9.31 35.33
C MET A 1 14.96 7.93 34.86
N GLU A 2 13.66 7.72 34.73
CA GLU A 2 13.12 6.44 34.21
C GLU A 2 13.57 6.27 32.77
N PRO A 3 14.01 5.05 32.34
CA PRO A 3 14.30 4.80 30.95
C PRO A 3 12.99 4.97 30.15
N PRO A 4 13.05 5.50 28.92
CA PRO A 4 11.87 5.61 28.09
C PRO A 4 11.26 4.23 27.91
N SER A 5 9.98 4.09 28.25
CA SER A 5 9.21 2.89 27.97
C SER A 5 9.37 2.58 26.47
N HIS A 6 10.01 1.46 26.13
CA HIS A 6 10.00 0.95 24.76
C HIS A 6 8.53 0.74 24.37
N ASN A 7 7.99 1.66 23.58
CA ASN A 7 6.70 1.45 22.95
C ASN A 7 6.83 0.20 22.08
N ALA A 8 6.10 -0.84 22.42
CA ALA A 8 6.18 -2.17 21.78
C ALA A 8 5.94 -2.17 20.27
N ASN A 9 5.46 -1.07 19.70
CA ASN A 9 5.06 -0.92 18.31
C ASN A 9 5.97 0.03 17.50
N ARG A 10 7.24 0.21 17.90
CA ARG A 10 8.24 0.96 17.13
C ARG A 10 9.19 0.02 16.41
N VAL A 11 9.35 0.24 15.11
CA VAL A 11 10.21 -0.58 14.26
C VAL A 11 11.38 0.25 13.68
N PRO A 12 12.60 -0.31 13.64
CA PRO A 12 13.78 0.41 13.14
C PRO A 12 13.77 0.44 11.61
N ILE A 13 13.66 1.62 11.01
CA ILE A 13 13.64 1.79 9.56
C ILE A 13 14.96 2.34 8.99
N GLY A 14 15.92 2.70 9.82
CA GLY A 14 17.20 3.22 9.38
C GLY A 14 18.07 3.72 10.53
N ARG A 15 19.15 4.43 10.16
CA ARG A 15 20.07 5.09 11.11
C ARG A 15 20.34 6.52 10.68
N HIS A 16 20.55 7.39 11.64
CA HIS A 16 21.06 8.74 11.45
C HIS A 16 22.18 9.04 12.47
N TYR A 17 22.81 10.21 12.38
CA TYR A 17 23.96 10.56 13.19
C TYR A 17 23.72 10.49 14.71
N ALA A 18 22.47 10.66 15.16
CA ALA A 18 22.11 10.63 16.57
C ALA A 18 21.54 9.27 17.05
N GLY A 19 21.49 8.24 16.19
CA GLY A 19 20.99 6.91 16.56
C GLY A 19 20.11 6.22 15.53
N THR A 20 19.24 5.34 15.99
CA THR A 20 18.29 4.60 15.16
C THR A 20 17.10 5.48 14.78
N LEU A 21 16.71 5.45 13.52
CA LEU A 21 15.46 6.04 13.04
C LEU A 21 14.36 4.98 13.18
N GLU A 22 13.35 5.27 13.97
CA GLU A 22 12.23 4.36 14.24
C GLU A 22 10.93 4.89 13.65
N LEU A 23 10.08 3.99 13.18
CA LEU A 23 8.70 4.26 12.78
C LEU A 23 7.76 3.74 13.86
N ASP A 24 6.86 4.59 14.30
CA ASP A 24 5.80 4.27 15.24
C ASP A 24 4.60 3.72 14.46
N LEU A 25 4.30 2.42 14.63
CA LEU A 25 3.23 1.74 13.89
C LEU A 25 1.83 2.19 14.33
N ASP A 26 1.64 2.55 15.60
CA ASP A 26 0.36 3.09 16.07
C ASP A 26 0.07 4.45 15.43
N ARG A 27 1.11 5.27 15.30
CA ARG A 27 1.03 6.55 14.61
C ARG A 27 0.79 6.37 13.10
N LEU A 28 1.37 5.34 12.50
CA LEU A 28 1.12 4.99 11.11
C LEU A 28 -0.34 4.54 10.90
N LEU A 29 -0.90 3.71 11.80
CA LEU A 29 -2.31 3.32 11.77
C LEU A 29 -3.25 4.51 11.95
N ALA A 30 -2.86 5.49 12.78
CA ALA A 30 -3.63 6.71 12.97
C ALA A 30 -3.49 7.71 11.81
N GLY A 31 -2.60 7.45 10.86
CA GLY A 31 -2.25 8.36 9.78
C GLY A 31 -2.09 7.69 8.42
N ARG A 32 -1.14 8.19 7.69
CA ARG A 32 -0.67 7.69 6.39
C ARG A 32 0.77 8.16 6.19
N LEU A 33 1.53 7.45 5.37
CA LEU A 33 2.90 7.81 5.05
C LEU A 33 3.05 8.01 3.54
N LEU A 34 3.68 9.11 3.15
CA LEU A 34 4.12 9.34 1.77
C LEU A 34 5.65 9.24 1.73
N ILE A 35 6.17 8.38 0.86
CA ILE A 35 7.60 8.27 0.56
C ILE A 35 7.82 8.86 -0.82
N GLN A 36 8.49 10.01 -0.86
CA GLN A 36 8.75 10.71 -2.11
C GLN A 36 10.23 10.85 -2.38
N GLY A 37 10.62 10.72 -3.64
CA GLY A 37 11.98 10.94 -4.11
C GLY A 37 12.13 10.62 -5.58
N THR A 38 13.17 11.13 -6.21
CA THR A 38 13.52 10.80 -7.60
C THR A 38 13.89 9.33 -7.75
N SER A 39 14.04 8.85 -8.99
CA SER A 39 14.58 7.51 -9.24
C SER A 39 15.94 7.36 -8.55
N GLY A 40 16.21 6.21 -7.94
CA GLY A 40 17.43 5.95 -7.20
C GLY A 40 17.54 6.61 -5.81
N ALA A 41 16.56 7.40 -5.36
CA ALA A 41 16.59 8.05 -4.04
C ALA A 41 16.34 7.10 -2.85
N GLY A 42 16.10 5.80 -3.10
CA GLY A 42 15.90 4.81 -2.06
C GLY A 42 14.45 4.63 -1.60
N LYS A 43 13.45 5.09 -2.36
CA LYS A 43 12.02 4.94 -2.01
C LYS A 43 11.62 3.48 -1.78
N SER A 44 11.86 2.62 -2.79
CA SER A 44 11.53 1.19 -2.71
C SER A 44 12.34 0.49 -1.62
N ALA A 45 13.60 0.90 -1.37
CA ALA A 45 14.39 0.39 -0.26
C ALA A 45 13.80 0.78 1.11
N THR A 46 13.33 2.01 1.25
CA THR A 46 12.65 2.48 2.47
C THR A 46 11.33 1.75 2.67
N LEU A 47 10.51 1.62 1.61
CA LEU A 47 9.25 0.89 1.66
C LEU A 47 9.49 -0.59 2.02
N ARG A 48 10.48 -1.23 1.39
CA ARG A 48 10.91 -2.60 1.70
C ARG A 48 11.26 -2.76 3.17
N ARG A 49 12.09 -1.85 3.70
CA ARG A 49 12.51 -1.90 5.11
C ARG A 49 11.32 -1.76 6.06
N ILE A 50 10.37 -0.88 5.77
CA ILE A 50 9.15 -0.75 6.57
C ILE A 50 8.33 -2.04 6.56
N ILE A 51 8.18 -2.67 5.40
CA ILE A 51 7.44 -3.93 5.25
C ILE A 51 8.13 -5.05 6.06
N GLU A 52 9.45 -5.20 5.92
CA GLU A 52 10.26 -6.20 6.64
C GLU A 52 10.12 -6.09 8.16
N GLU A 53 9.96 -4.90 8.68
CA GLU A 53 9.83 -4.67 10.12
C GLU A 53 8.37 -4.71 10.62
N ALA A 54 7.41 -4.42 9.75
CA ALA A 54 6.01 -4.28 10.15
C ALA A 54 5.18 -5.57 9.99
N PHE A 55 5.61 -6.51 9.11
CA PHE A 55 4.77 -7.67 8.74
C PHE A 55 4.47 -8.62 9.91
N GLU A 56 5.30 -8.65 10.95
CA GLU A 56 5.05 -9.45 12.16
C GLU A 56 3.95 -8.85 13.05
N PHE A 57 3.70 -7.54 12.92
CA PHE A 57 2.75 -6.81 13.76
C PHE A 57 1.38 -6.64 13.11
N MET A 58 1.32 -6.62 11.77
CA MET A 58 0.07 -6.42 11.04
C MET A 58 0.07 -7.08 9.67
N THR A 59 -1.11 -7.52 9.24
CA THR A 59 -1.28 -8.06 7.89
C THR A 59 -0.85 -7.03 6.84
N THR A 60 0.03 -7.42 5.95
CA THR A 60 0.60 -6.52 4.95
C THR A 60 0.11 -6.87 3.54
N VAL A 61 -0.28 -5.84 2.81
CA VAL A 61 -0.60 -5.92 1.38
C VAL A 61 0.35 -5.03 0.61
N ILE A 62 0.91 -5.56 -0.47
CA ILE A 62 1.81 -4.86 -1.39
C ILE A 62 1.11 -4.74 -2.74
N VAL A 63 0.92 -3.51 -3.23
CA VAL A 63 0.43 -3.25 -4.58
C VAL A 63 1.62 -2.78 -5.41
N ASP A 64 2.00 -3.60 -6.39
CA ASP A 64 3.29 -3.56 -7.08
C ASP A 64 3.08 -3.42 -8.60
N PRO A 65 3.12 -2.20 -9.13
CA PRO A 65 2.95 -1.96 -10.56
C PRO A 65 4.17 -2.32 -11.41
N GLU A 66 5.36 -2.55 -10.81
CA GLU A 66 6.62 -2.76 -11.53
C GLU A 66 7.34 -4.08 -11.18
N ALA A 67 6.70 -4.97 -10.41
CA ALA A 67 7.22 -6.29 -9.98
C ALA A 67 8.54 -6.21 -9.17
N GLU A 68 8.74 -5.13 -8.38
CA GLU A 68 9.94 -4.98 -7.57
C GLU A 68 9.92 -5.75 -6.24
N PHE A 69 8.73 -6.17 -5.77
CA PHE A 69 8.54 -6.71 -4.41
C PHE A 69 8.34 -8.22 -4.33
N GLY A 70 8.40 -8.96 -5.44
CA GLY A 70 8.13 -10.40 -5.45
C GLY A 70 8.98 -11.22 -4.46
N ASN A 71 10.28 -10.93 -4.34
CA ASN A 71 11.17 -11.61 -3.38
C ASN A 71 10.80 -11.27 -1.92
N LEU A 72 10.44 -10.03 -1.63
CA LEU A 72 9.98 -9.62 -0.31
C LEU A 72 8.64 -10.28 0.03
N ALA A 73 7.71 -10.32 -0.93
CA ALA A 73 6.42 -10.97 -0.77
C ALA A 73 6.59 -12.44 -0.38
N ALA A 74 7.48 -13.16 -1.05
CA ALA A 74 7.82 -14.55 -0.70
C ALA A 74 8.43 -14.66 0.71
N HIS A 75 9.30 -13.71 1.10
CA HIS A 75 9.93 -13.70 2.42
C HIS A 75 8.92 -13.52 3.56
N ILE A 76 7.95 -12.62 3.41
CA ILE A 76 6.90 -12.38 4.41
C ILE A 76 5.70 -13.35 4.30
N GLY A 77 5.79 -14.38 3.46
CA GLY A 77 4.72 -15.36 3.25
C GLY A 77 3.46 -14.79 2.57
N ALA A 78 3.58 -13.69 1.82
CA ALA A 78 2.45 -13.11 1.11
C ALA A 78 2.08 -13.97 -0.13
N THR A 79 0.78 -14.13 -0.33
CA THR A 79 0.26 -14.77 -1.54
C THR A 79 0.33 -13.79 -2.70
N THR A 80 1.06 -14.14 -3.76
CA THR A 80 1.13 -13.32 -4.98
C THR A 80 -0.07 -13.60 -5.86
N ILE A 81 -0.76 -12.53 -6.26
CA ILE A 81 -1.84 -12.54 -7.24
C ILE A 81 -1.38 -11.71 -8.44
N LYS A 82 -1.24 -12.36 -9.60
CA LYS A 82 -0.95 -11.65 -10.84
C LYS A 82 -2.21 -11.01 -11.40
N GLY A 83 -2.12 -9.74 -11.72
CA GLY A 83 -3.24 -8.98 -12.28
C GLY A 83 -3.77 -9.57 -13.59
N THR A 84 -2.92 -10.22 -14.39
CA THR A 84 -3.31 -10.88 -15.65
C THR A 84 -4.16 -12.14 -15.44
N GLU A 85 -4.10 -12.77 -14.26
CA GLU A 85 -4.76 -14.05 -13.98
C GLU A 85 -6.12 -13.90 -13.25
N ILE A 86 -6.53 -12.67 -12.94
CA ILE A 86 -7.72 -12.39 -12.14
C ILE A 86 -8.53 -11.21 -12.72
N THR A 87 -9.85 -11.24 -12.58
CA THR A 87 -10.70 -10.10 -12.95
C THR A 87 -10.64 -8.98 -11.91
N ALA A 88 -11.15 -7.79 -12.27
CA ALA A 88 -11.25 -6.67 -11.31
C ALA A 88 -12.15 -7.03 -10.12
N GLU A 89 -13.29 -7.67 -10.37
CA GLU A 89 -14.21 -8.16 -9.33
C GLU A 89 -13.54 -9.21 -8.45
N GLY A 90 -12.75 -10.10 -9.04
CA GLY A 90 -11.96 -11.10 -8.33
C GLY A 90 -10.94 -10.48 -7.38
N LEU A 91 -10.28 -9.39 -7.79
CA LEU A 91 -9.36 -8.63 -6.91
C LEU A 91 -10.11 -7.95 -5.76
N GLY A 92 -11.29 -7.38 -6.01
CA GLY A 92 -12.13 -6.84 -4.95
C GLY A 92 -12.54 -7.91 -3.92
N ALA A 93 -12.90 -9.10 -4.38
CA ALA A 93 -13.21 -10.25 -3.51
C ALA A 93 -11.97 -10.74 -2.75
N ALA A 94 -10.79 -10.77 -3.39
CA ALA A 94 -9.53 -11.13 -2.75
C ALA A 94 -9.16 -10.16 -1.63
N ALA A 95 -9.39 -8.85 -1.83
CA ALA A 95 -9.19 -7.82 -0.81
C ALA A 95 -10.04 -8.07 0.45
N LEU A 96 -11.31 -8.40 0.27
CA LEU A 96 -12.22 -8.71 1.37
C LEU A 96 -11.75 -9.96 2.14
N ARG A 97 -11.43 -11.04 1.43
CA ARG A 97 -10.94 -12.30 2.04
C ARG A 97 -9.60 -12.09 2.76
N ALA A 98 -8.69 -11.32 2.19
CA ALA A 98 -7.41 -11.00 2.83
C ALA A 98 -7.63 -10.31 4.17
N ARG A 99 -8.61 -9.41 4.25
CA ARG A 99 -8.97 -8.72 5.46
C ARG A 99 -9.61 -9.66 6.50
N GLU A 100 -10.56 -10.45 6.08
CA GLU A 100 -11.30 -11.42 6.91
C GLU A 100 -10.37 -12.46 7.55
N HIS A 101 -9.48 -13.03 6.72
CA HIS A 101 -8.61 -14.14 7.14
C HIS A 101 -7.18 -13.68 7.48
N ARG A 102 -6.91 -12.38 7.49
CA ARG A 102 -5.56 -11.80 7.76
C ARG A 102 -4.47 -12.40 6.87
N ILE A 103 -4.76 -12.52 5.57
CA ILE A 103 -3.83 -13.08 4.59
C ILE A 103 -2.99 -11.95 4.01
N PRO A 104 -1.65 -12.00 4.13
CA PRO A 104 -0.79 -11.04 3.43
C PRO A 104 -0.84 -11.30 1.92
N LEU A 105 -0.96 -10.22 1.14
CA LEU A 105 -1.06 -10.28 -0.32
C LEU A 105 0.02 -9.45 -1.01
N HIS A 106 0.45 -9.94 -2.15
CA HIS A 106 1.22 -9.19 -3.14
C HIS A 106 0.42 -9.15 -4.44
N ILE A 107 0.05 -7.96 -4.88
CA ILE A 107 -0.74 -7.73 -6.09
C ILE A 107 0.22 -7.24 -7.17
N ASP A 108 0.64 -8.15 -8.02
CA ASP A 108 1.53 -7.87 -9.15
C ASP A 108 0.71 -7.39 -10.36
N LEU A 109 0.89 -6.11 -10.71
CA LEU A 109 0.21 -5.44 -11.81
C LEU A 109 1.14 -5.10 -12.98
N SER A 110 2.38 -5.59 -12.96
CA SER A 110 3.44 -5.18 -13.89
C SER A 110 3.13 -5.50 -15.36
N ASP A 111 2.53 -6.68 -15.61
CA ASP A 111 2.22 -7.16 -16.96
C ASP A 111 0.92 -6.57 -17.55
N LEU A 112 0.28 -5.64 -16.86
CA LEU A 112 -0.95 -4.98 -17.33
C LEU A 112 -0.65 -3.69 -18.08
N ASP A 113 -1.50 -3.39 -19.06
CA ASP A 113 -1.52 -2.05 -19.65
C ASP A 113 -1.94 -0.98 -18.60
N PRO A 114 -1.64 0.31 -18.83
CA PRO A 114 -1.90 1.36 -17.85
C PRO A 114 -3.36 1.48 -17.42
N GLU A 115 -4.31 1.24 -18.32
CA GLU A 115 -5.74 1.35 -18.02
C GLU A 115 -6.20 0.18 -17.14
N GLN A 116 -5.87 -1.05 -17.52
CA GLN A 116 -6.18 -2.25 -16.74
C GLN A 116 -5.53 -2.23 -15.36
N ARG A 117 -4.31 -1.71 -15.25
CA ARG A 117 -3.60 -1.52 -14.00
C ARG A 117 -4.39 -0.64 -13.03
N ILE A 118 -4.88 0.51 -13.50
CA ILE A 118 -5.70 1.44 -12.71
C ILE A 118 -7.02 0.79 -12.30
N ILE A 119 -7.74 0.16 -13.25
CA ILE A 119 -9.04 -0.47 -12.99
C ILE A 119 -8.90 -1.55 -11.91
N LYS A 120 -7.90 -2.41 -12.03
CA LYS A 120 -7.68 -3.53 -11.10
C LYS A 120 -7.23 -3.05 -9.72
N ALA A 121 -6.33 -2.07 -9.66
CA ALA A 121 -5.95 -1.45 -8.39
C ALA A 121 -7.15 -0.78 -7.72
N ALA A 122 -7.97 -0.05 -8.48
CA ALA A 122 -9.17 0.60 -7.98
C ALA A 122 -10.18 -0.40 -7.41
N ALA A 123 -10.41 -1.53 -8.09
CA ALA A 123 -11.28 -2.59 -7.60
C ALA A 123 -10.74 -3.22 -6.29
N PHE A 124 -9.42 -3.43 -6.20
CA PHE A 124 -8.79 -3.91 -4.99
C PHE A 124 -8.95 -2.93 -3.81
N PHE A 125 -8.69 -1.64 -4.03
CA PHE A 125 -8.88 -0.61 -3.00
C PHE A 125 -10.33 -0.47 -2.58
N ALA A 126 -11.27 -0.52 -3.53
CA ALA A 126 -12.70 -0.53 -3.22
C ALA A 126 -13.10 -1.75 -2.39
N GLY A 127 -12.55 -2.93 -2.69
CA GLY A 127 -12.74 -4.14 -1.90
C GLY A 127 -12.27 -4.00 -0.45
N LEU A 128 -11.06 -3.44 -0.23
CA LEU A 128 -10.56 -3.13 1.11
C LEU A 128 -11.47 -2.13 1.85
N MET A 129 -11.96 -1.13 1.14
CA MET A 129 -12.82 -0.08 1.70
C MET A 129 -14.25 -0.55 1.94
N SER A 130 -14.73 -1.59 1.29
CA SER A 130 -16.08 -2.16 1.48
C SER A 130 -16.17 -3.14 2.64
N THR A 131 -15.07 -3.42 3.31
CA THR A 131 -15.01 -4.37 4.43
C THR A 131 -16.00 -3.98 5.54
N PRO A 132 -16.82 -4.92 6.04
CA PRO A 132 -17.72 -4.70 7.17
C PRO A 132 -17.00 -4.17 8.41
N ASN A 133 -17.71 -3.39 9.23
CA ASN A 133 -17.11 -2.69 10.37
C ASN A 133 -16.65 -3.61 11.52
N ASP A 134 -17.20 -4.79 11.66
CA ASP A 134 -16.73 -5.82 12.59
C ASP A 134 -15.32 -6.33 12.28
N LEU A 135 -14.88 -6.18 11.01
CA LEU A 135 -13.53 -6.53 10.57
C LEU A 135 -12.52 -5.36 10.63
N TRP A 136 -12.94 -4.16 11.04
CA TRP A 136 -12.01 -3.01 11.07
C TRP A 136 -10.91 -3.13 12.13
N SER A 137 -11.11 -3.96 13.15
CA SER A 137 -10.08 -4.33 14.13
C SER A 137 -8.97 -5.20 13.55
N ASN A 138 -9.21 -5.87 12.41
CA ASN A 138 -8.19 -6.56 11.65
C ASN A 138 -7.34 -5.52 10.90
N THR A 139 -6.41 -4.88 11.60
CA THR A 139 -5.58 -3.83 11.01
C THR A 139 -4.73 -4.37 9.87
N MET A 140 -4.55 -3.54 8.83
CA MET A 140 -3.80 -3.92 7.63
C MET A 140 -2.92 -2.78 7.17
N LEU A 141 -1.68 -3.11 6.82
CA LEU A 141 -0.74 -2.21 6.17
C LEU A 141 -0.89 -2.34 4.65
N VAL A 142 -1.26 -1.26 3.99
CA VAL A 142 -1.41 -1.19 2.53
C VAL A 142 -0.25 -0.40 1.96
N CYS A 143 0.70 -1.09 1.36
CA CYS A 143 1.89 -0.54 0.75
C CYS A 143 1.70 -0.43 -0.76
N ILE A 144 1.83 0.77 -1.30
CA ILE A 144 1.64 1.08 -2.71
C ILE A 144 2.93 1.65 -3.24
N ASP A 145 3.57 0.93 -4.16
CA ASP A 145 4.71 1.47 -4.88
C ASP A 145 4.25 2.21 -6.15
N GLU A 146 5.04 3.18 -6.58
CA GLU A 146 4.80 4.03 -7.76
C GLU A 146 3.33 4.49 -7.89
N GLY A 147 2.78 5.01 -6.80
CA GLY A 147 1.37 5.42 -6.68
C GLY A 147 0.85 6.28 -7.84
N HIS A 148 1.74 7.05 -8.50
CA HIS A 148 1.40 7.85 -9.67
C HIS A 148 0.99 7.02 -10.91
N LEU A 149 1.36 5.73 -10.97
CA LEU A 149 0.92 4.81 -12.02
C LEU A 149 -0.53 4.35 -11.82
N LEU A 150 -1.00 4.37 -10.57
CA LEU A 150 -2.35 3.94 -10.18
C LEU A 150 -3.34 5.10 -10.08
N ALA A 151 -2.84 6.29 -9.80
CA ALA A 151 -3.63 7.53 -9.70
C ALA A 151 -2.92 8.67 -10.47
N PRO A 152 -2.84 8.58 -11.80
CA PRO A 152 -2.14 9.58 -12.60
C PRO A 152 -2.90 10.91 -12.61
N HIS A 153 -2.16 12.02 -12.71
CA HIS A 153 -2.74 13.35 -12.82
C HIS A 153 -3.80 13.42 -13.93
N LEU A 154 -4.87 14.17 -13.68
CA LEU A 154 -6.04 14.26 -14.56
C LEU A 154 -5.74 14.91 -15.95
N ALA A 155 -4.61 15.60 -16.12
CA ALA A 155 -4.19 16.14 -17.40
C ALA A 155 -3.75 15.02 -18.36
N GLY A 156 -4.48 14.79 -19.43
CA GLY A 156 -4.20 13.76 -20.42
C GLY A 156 -5.29 13.66 -21.49
N ARG A 157 -5.19 12.66 -22.36
CA ARG A 157 -6.17 12.45 -23.44
C ARG A 157 -7.56 12.20 -22.85
N ALA A 158 -8.61 12.74 -23.48
CA ALA A 158 -9.99 12.62 -23.03
C ALA A 158 -10.48 11.17 -22.91
N GLN A 159 -9.94 10.27 -23.73
CA GLN A 159 -10.30 8.84 -23.74
C GLN A 159 -10.00 8.11 -22.42
N ASP A 160 -8.93 8.52 -21.71
CA ASP A 160 -8.52 7.88 -20.45
C ASP A 160 -9.01 8.63 -19.21
N ALA A 161 -9.83 9.65 -19.39
CA ALA A 161 -10.21 10.56 -18.28
C ALA A 161 -11.03 9.87 -17.20
N GLU A 162 -11.91 8.94 -17.57
CA GLU A 162 -12.76 8.21 -16.62
C GLU A 162 -11.93 7.26 -15.77
N THR A 163 -11.06 6.47 -16.39
CA THR A 163 -10.16 5.54 -15.69
C THR A 163 -9.21 6.28 -14.75
N ARG A 164 -8.67 7.43 -15.17
CA ARG A 164 -7.84 8.26 -14.29
C ARG A 164 -8.60 8.83 -13.10
N ARG A 165 -9.83 9.30 -13.32
CA ARG A 165 -10.70 9.76 -12.23
C ARG A 165 -10.98 8.64 -11.24
N LEU A 166 -11.23 7.42 -11.74
CA LEU A 166 -11.44 6.24 -10.90
C LEU A 166 -10.21 5.97 -10.02
N GLY A 167 -9.00 5.93 -10.60
CA GLY A 167 -7.76 5.71 -9.86
C GLY A 167 -7.52 6.76 -8.78
N VAL A 168 -7.64 8.05 -9.15
CA VAL A 168 -7.48 9.17 -8.21
C VAL A 168 -8.53 9.09 -7.09
N ALA A 169 -9.80 8.86 -7.43
CA ALA A 169 -10.88 8.81 -6.45
C ALA A 169 -10.68 7.66 -5.44
N THR A 170 -10.36 6.46 -5.91
CA THR A 170 -10.19 5.27 -5.06
C THR A 170 -8.95 5.36 -4.18
N LEU A 171 -7.81 5.82 -4.70
CA LEU A 171 -6.60 6.03 -3.91
C LEU A 171 -6.80 7.15 -2.88
N THR A 172 -7.45 8.25 -3.25
CA THR A 172 -7.80 9.34 -2.34
C THR A 172 -8.72 8.86 -1.22
N ASP A 173 -9.74 8.05 -1.55
CA ASP A 173 -10.66 7.50 -0.54
C ASP A 173 -9.91 6.57 0.44
N LEU A 174 -9.06 5.67 -0.07
CA LEU A 174 -8.21 4.82 0.75
C LEU A 174 -7.33 5.65 1.69
N CYS A 175 -6.62 6.64 1.16
CA CYS A 175 -5.73 7.49 1.96
C CYS A 175 -6.47 8.37 2.98
N SER A 176 -7.66 8.88 2.65
CA SER A 176 -8.40 9.82 3.50
C SER A 176 -9.25 9.12 4.56
N ARG A 177 -9.87 8.00 4.24
CA ARG A 177 -10.87 7.29 5.06
C ARG A 177 -10.42 5.92 5.56
N GLY A 178 -9.37 5.33 4.98
CA GLY A 178 -8.88 3.99 5.30
C GLY A 178 -8.53 3.83 6.78
N ARG A 179 -7.92 4.84 7.41
CA ARG A 179 -7.55 4.79 8.83
C ARG A 179 -8.74 4.47 9.76
N LYS A 180 -9.92 5.03 9.48
CA LYS A 180 -11.13 4.76 10.26
C LYS A 180 -11.61 3.31 10.15
N ARG A 181 -11.09 2.62 9.15
CA ARG A 181 -11.39 1.22 8.85
C ARG A 181 -10.21 0.30 9.21
N GLY A 182 -9.20 0.81 9.95
CA GLY A 182 -8.00 0.04 10.34
C GLY A 182 -7.03 -0.23 9.19
N LEU A 183 -7.03 0.62 8.13
CA LEU A 183 -6.09 0.55 7.02
C LEU A 183 -5.01 1.62 7.21
N ALA A 184 -3.77 1.20 7.46
CA ALA A 184 -2.60 2.05 7.38
C ALA A 184 -2.11 2.09 5.94
N THR A 185 -1.99 3.27 5.34
CA THR A 185 -1.59 3.39 3.94
C THR A 185 -0.22 4.04 3.81
N ILE A 186 0.67 3.39 3.05
CA ILE A 186 1.95 3.95 2.61
C ILE A 186 1.92 4.04 1.10
N VAL A 187 2.22 5.23 0.58
CA VAL A 187 2.36 5.46 -0.86
C VAL A 187 3.78 5.90 -1.15
N ALA A 188 4.48 5.14 -1.98
CA ALA A 188 5.75 5.56 -2.55
C ALA A 188 5.52 6.11 -3.97
N THR A 189 6.17 7.23 -4.31
CA THR A 189 6.00 7.85 -5.63
C THR A 189 7.19 8.74 -6.00
N GLN A 190 7.48 8.81 -7.29
CA GLN A 190 8.48 9.75 -7.81
C GLN A 190 7.90 11.14 -8.09
N ARG A 191 6.59 11.26 -8.30
CA ARG A 191 5.96 12.45 -8.87
C ARG A 191 4.76 12.90 -8.06
N LEU A 192 4.96 13.80 -7.08
CA LEU A 192 3.86 14.44 -6.34
C LEU A 192 2.92 15.25 -7.24
N ALA A 193 3.45 15.92 -8.25
CA ALA A 193 2.65 16.73 -9.19
C ALA A 193 1.76 15.89 -10.13
N GLN A 194 1.76 14.55 -9.97
CA GLN A 194 0.99 13.61 -10.79
C GLN A 194 0.06 12.70 -9.95
N LEU A 195 -0.01 12.95 -8.63
CA LEU A 195 -1.00 12.36 -7.71
C LEU A 195 -2.22 13.25 -7.55
#